data_3e0ee687f518a00c11885224c4f08c87
#
_entry.id   3e0ee687f518a00c11885224c4f08c87
#
_cell.length_a   1.000
_cell.length_b   1.000
_cell.length_c   1.000
_cell.angle_alpha   90.00
_cell.angle_beta   90.00
_cell.angle_gamma   90.00
#
_symmetry.space_group_name_H-M   'P 1'
#
loop_
_entity.id
_entity.type
_entity.pdbx_description
1 polymer ?
#
loop_
_entity_poly.entity_id
_entity_poly.type
_entity_poly.pdbx_seq_one_letter_code
_entity_poly.pdbx_strand_id
1 'polypeptide(L)' 'DSFLIKIYNRYGELVFESSSLLKSWDGNNKKGKKLPEDVYAYTIYIRTTFSDEQKHKGTILLIR' A
#
# COMPACT_ATOMS: atom_id res chain seq x y z
N ASP A 1 1.75 5.28 18.19
CA ASP A 1 1.33 4.27 17.20
C ASP A 1 1.52 4.82 15.80
N SER A 2 1.99 4.00 14.90
CA SER A 2 2.18 4.41 13.52
C SER A 2 1.71 3.32 12.55
N PHE A 3 1.31 3.76 11.37
CA PHE A 3 0.84 2.89 10.30
C PHE A 3 1.35 3.47 8.98
N LEU A 4 1.81 2.60 8.10
CA LEU A 4 2.25 3.00 6.77
C LEU A 4 1.99 1.85 5.81
N ILE A 5 1.30 2.15 4.71
CA ILE A 5 1.12 1.19 3.63
C ILE A 5 1.81 1.72 2.38
N LYS A 6 2.53 0.84 1.69
CA LYS A 6 3.16 1.13 0.42
C LYS A 6 2.71 0.11 -0.61
N ILE A 7 2.33 0.56 -1.79
CA ILE A 7 1.90 -0.30 -2.87
C ILE A 7 2.82 -0.11 -4.06
N TYR A 8 3.27 -1.22 -4.64
CA TYR A 8 4.24 -1.25 -5.73
C TYR A 8 3.64 -1.95 -6.95
N ASN A 9 4.04 -1.51 -8.14
CA ASN A 9 3.66 -2.21 -9.35
C ASN A 9 4.56 -3.43 -9.58
N ARG A 10 4.34 -4.13 -10.68
CA ARG A 10 5.11 -5.35 -11.02
C ARG A 10 6.59 -5.09 -11.26
N TYR A 11 6.96 -3.84 -11.49
CA TYR A 11 8.36 -3.43 -11.71
C TYR A 11 9.04 -2.96 -10.44
N GLY A 12 8.36 -3.04 -9.30
CA GLY A 12 8.91 -2.61 -8.03
C GLY A 12 8.85 -1.11 -7.79
N GLU A 13 8.11 -0.37 -8.61
CA GLU A 13 7.95 1.07 -8.45
C GLU A 13 6.83 1.38 -7.47
N LEU A 14 7.09 2.33 -6.55
CA LEU A 14 6.08 2.77 -5.59
C LEU A 14 5.00 3.56 -6.33
N VAL A 15 3.75 3.08 -6.25
CA VAL A 15 2.63 3.73 -6.92
C VAL A 15 1.65 4.37 -5.94
N PHE A 16 1.66 3.97 -4.69
CA PHE A 16 0.77 4.54 -3.68
C PHE A 16 1.39 4.37 -2.30
N GLU A 17 1.17 5.37 -1.44
CA GLU A 17 1.63 5.34 -0.06
C GLU A 17 0.65 6.11 0.81
N SER A 18 0.34 5.59 1.99
CA SER A 18 -0.54 6.27 2.92
C SER A 18 -0.18 5.90 4.36
N SER A 19 -0.25 6.89 5.24
CA SER A 19 -0.09 6.67 6.68
C SER A 19 -1.42 6.72 7.41
N SER A 20 -2.53 6.81 6.69
CA SER A 20 -3.87 6.90 7.26
C SER A 20 -4.62 5.57 7.14
N LEU A 21 -5.11 5.06 8.27
CA LEU A 21 -5.94 3.86 8.29
C LEU A 21 -7.30 4.10 7.63
N LEU A 22 -7.72 5.37 7.55
CA LEU A 22 -9.02 5.72 7.01
C LEU A 22 -9.02 5.86 5.50
N LYS A 23 -7.85 5.90 4.88
CA LYS A 23 -7.74 6.10 3.45
C LYS A 23 -7.52 4.76 2.75
N SER A 24 -8.49 4.33 1.96
CA SER A 24 -8.39 3.12 1.16
C SER A 24 -7.74 3.42 -0.18
N TRP A 25 -7.02 2.43 -0.72
CA TRP A 25 -6.48 2.54 -2.06
C TRP A 25 -7.59 2.33 -3.08
N ASP A 26 -7.72 3.27 -4.00
CA ASP A 26 -8.78 3.29 -5.01
C ASP A 26 -8.30 2.83 -6.39
N GLY A 27 -7.08 2.27 -6.47
CA GLY A 27 -6.52 1.82 -7.73
C GLY A 27 -5.85 2.93 -8.53
N ASN A 28 -5.66 4.10 -7.91
CA ASN A 28 -4.98 5.22 -8.55
C ASN A 28 -3.59 5.39 -7.97
N ASN A 29 -2.69 6.05 -8.75
CA ASN A 29 -1.38 6.40 -8.23
C ASN A 29 -1.49 7.64 -7.32
N LYS A 30 -0.34 8.10 -6.80
CA LYS A 30 -0.30 9.25 -5.89
C LYS A 30 -0.86 10.54 -6.51
N LYS A 31 -0.85 10.63 -7.81
CA LYS A 31 -1.33 11.81 -8.55
C LYS A 31 -2.80 11.70 -8.94
N GLY A 32 -3.47 10.63 -8.54
CA GLY A 32 -4.87 10.40 -8.86
C GLY A 32 -5.11 9.77 -10.23
N LYS A 33 -4.06 9.35 -10.90
CA LYS A 33 -4.17 8.72 -12.22
C LYS A 33 -4.50 7.25 -12.07
N LYS A 34 -5.44 6.75 -12.84
CA LYS A 34 -5.83 5.33 -12.82
C LYS A 34 -4.68 4.42 -13.23
N LEU A 35 -4.45 3.39 -12.42
CA LEU A 35 -3.46 2.37 -12.73
C LEU A 35 -4.11 1.23 -13.52
N PRO A 36 -3.32 0.52 -14.34
CA PRO A 36 -3.88 -0.58 -15.13
C PRO A 36 -4.23 -1.78 -14.26
N GLU A 37 -5.12 -2.62 -14.76
CA GLU A 37 -5.45 -3.88 -14.13
C GLU A 37 -4.20 -4.76 -14.10
N ASP A 38 -3.80 -5.18 -12.90
CA ASP A 38 -2.60 -6.00 -12.70
C ASP A 38 -2.55 -6.46 -11.26
N VAL A 39 -1.54 -7.27 -10.95
CA VAL A 39 -1.22 -7.66 -9.58
C VAL A 39 -0.22 -6.65 -9.03
N TYR A 40 -0.54 -6.11 -7.86
CA TYR A 40 0.31 -5.14 -7.16
C TYR A 40 0.80 -5.75 -5.85
N ALA A 41 2.01 -5.41 -5.45
CA ALA A 41 2.55 -5.83 -4.17
C ALA A 41 2.31 -4.75 -3.14
N TYR A 42 2.09 -5.13 -1.89
CA TYR A 42 1.98 -4.16 -0.82
C TYR A 42 2.88 -4.55 0.35
N THR A 43 3.26 -3.53 1.10
CA THR A 43 3.93 -3.70 2.38
C THR A 43 3.24 -2.80 3.40
N ILE A 44 2.91 -3.35 4.55
CA ILE A 44 2.29 -2.60 5.65
C ILE A 44 3.25 -2.62 6.82
N TYR A 45 3.53 -1.44 7.37
CA TYR A 45 4.35 -1.26 8.56
C TYR A 45 3.45 -0.79 9.69
N ILE A 46 3.45 -1.52 10.79
CA ILE A 46 2.65 -1.18 11.97
C ILE A 46 3.57 -1.11 13.17
N ARG A 47 3.45 -0.03 13.93
CA ARG A 47 4.20 0.14 15.17
C ARG A 47 3.26 0.65 16.24
N THR A 48 3.24 -0.03 17.38
CA THR A 48 2.40 0.36 18.51
C THR A 48 3.28 0.70 19.71
N THR A 49 2.67 1.33 20.71
CA THR A 49 3.36 1.71 21.94
C THR A 49 3.91 0.49 22.69
N PHE A 50 3.23 -0.64 22.55
CA PHE A 50 3.52 -1.84 23.33
C PHE A 50 4.20 -2.96 22.56
N SER A 51 4.45 -2.75 21.27
CA SER A 51 5.10 -3.79 20.45
C SER A 51 6.06 -3.18 19.47
N ASP A 52 6.99 -4.02 19.04
CA ASP A 52 7.95 -3.63 18.01
C ASP A 52 7.24 -3.47 16.67
N GLU A 53 7.94 -2.83 15.74
CA GLU A 53 7.44 -2.66 14.40
C GLU A 53 7.15 -4.01 13.74
N GLN A 54 5.96 -4.13 13.16
CA GLN A 54 5.55 -5.30 12.41
C GLN A 54 5.47 -4.95 10.93
N LYS A 55 5.87 -5.89 10.09
CA LYS A 55 5.87 -5.71 8.65
C LYS A 55 5.09 -6.84 8.02
N HIS A 56 4.08 -6.49 7.22
CA HIS A 56 3.25 -7.44 6.51
C HIS A 56 3.35 -7.19 5.01
N LYS A 57 3.52 -8.26 4.23
CA LYS A 57 3.61 -8.18 2.78
C LYS A 57 2.54 -9.05 2.15
N GLY A 58 2.11 -8.67 0.96
CA GLY A 58 1.15 -9.44 0.21
C GLY A 58 0.96 -8.90 -1.18
N THR A 59 -0.06 -9.39 -1.85
CA THR A 59 -0.40 -8.95 -3.19
C THR A 59 -1.87 -8.53 -3.26
N ILE A 60 -2.16 -7.61 -4.18
CA ILE A 60 -3.50 -7.12 -4.44
C ILE A 60 -3.75 -7.24 -5.93
N LEU A 61 -4.87 -7.88 -6.29
CA LEU A 61 -5.29 -7.93 -7.68
C LEU A 61 -6.23 -6.77 -7.94
N LEU A 62 -5.83 -5.87 -8.83
CA LEU A 62 -6.66 -4.75 -9.25
C LEU A 62 -7.42 -5.15 -10.50
N ILE A 63 -8.74 -5.19 -10.39
CA ILE A 63 -9.64 -5.55 -11.49
C ILE A 63 -10.44 -4.31 -11.88
N ARG A 64 -10.50 -4.04 -13.18
CA ARG A 64 -11.24 -2.88 -13.70
C ARG A 64 -12.46 -3.30 -14.50
#